data_18ee4815045167fd89a3a91db147ed28
#
_entry.id   18ee4815045167fd89a3a91db147ed28
#
_cell.length_a   1.000
_cell.length_b   1.000
_cell.length_c   1.000
_cell.angle_alpha   90.00
_cell.angle_beta   90.00
_cell.angle_gamma   90.00
#
_symmetry.space_group_name_H-M   'P 1'
#
loop_
_entity.id
_entity.type
_entity.pdbx_description
1 polymer ?
#
loop_
_entity_poly.entity_id
_entity_poly.type
_entity_poly.pdbx_seq_one_letter_code
_entity_poly.pdbx_strand_id
1 'polypeptide(L)'
;MKILGISFCLLLVSCSVEKVSVSPAKALLSEVSYDTFVDAADDIESKIEFINYSSEINNAFQNSLISFSKKEVNEEVSALKFTISEYLYAVKEHNMVGKEKSFFNYEKSYKKLQKLKNKLNPEEQDILNRFLVKIKTNITLIESLKDTP
;
A
#
# COMPACT_ATOMS: atom_id res chain seq x y z
N MET A 1 52.37 -63.37 22.22
CA MET A 1 51.96 -62.45 21.17
C MET A 1 50.51 -62.76 20.67
N LYS A 2 49.47 -62.55 21.49
CA LYS A 2 48.07 -62.80 21.07
C LYS A 2 47.04 -61.89 21.78
N ILE A 3 47.46 -60.71 22.21
CA ILE A 3 46.57 -59.77 22.94
C ILE A 3 46.38 -58.46 22.17
N LEU A 4 47.01 -58.25 20.99
CA LEU A 4 46.95 -56.99 20.21
C LEU A 4 45.84 -56.93 19.17
N GLY A 5 45.00 -57.97 19.03
CA GLY A 5 43.98 -58.08 18.01
C GLY A 5 42.56 -57.66 18.46
N ILE A 6 42.27 -57.50 19.75
CA ILE A 6 40.91 -57.30 20.27
C ILE A 6 40.59 -55.82 20.53
N SER A 7 41.64 -54.98 20.59
CA SER A 7 41.44 -53.53 20.87
C SER A 7 40.99 -52.68 19.67
N PHE A 8 40.99 -53.27 18.46
CA PHE A 8 40.68 -52.48 17.23
C PHE A 8 39.21 -52.57 16.80
N CYS A 9 38.43 -53.51 17.37
CA CYS A 9 37.02 -53.67 16.97
C CYS A 9 36.02 -52.85 17.79
N LEU A 10 36.45 -52.09 18.79
CA LEU A 10 35.54 -51.34 19.68
C LEU A 10 35.36 -49.86 19.34
N LEU A 11 35.96 -49.39 18.25
CA LEU A 11 35.90 -47.99 17.83
C LEU A 11 34.89 -47.68 16.70
N LEU A 12 34.08 -48.64 16.26
CA LEU A 12 33.17 -48.43 15.10
C LEU A 12 31.68 -48.45 15.46
N VAL A 13 31.31 -48.34 16.74
CA VAL A 13 29.89 -48.24 17.10
C VAL A 13 29.61 -46.91 17.80
N SER A 14 30.05 -45.81 17.18
CA SER A 14 29.58 -44.49 17.54
C SER A 14 28.90 -43.86 16.31
N CYS A 15 27.91 -44.56 15.76
CA CYS A 15 26.85 -43.88 15.03
C CYS A 15 25.94 -43.25 16.07
N SER A 16 26.27 -42.05 16.50
CA SER A 16 25.30 -41.19 17.15
C SER A 16 24.13 -40.96 16.19
N VAL A 17 23.00 -41.57 16.46
CA VAL A 17 21.73 -41.11 15.90
C VAL A 17 21.57 -39.70 16.42
N GLU A 18 21.99 -38.73 15.63
CA GLU A 18 21.54 -37.35 15.81
C GLU A 18 20.02 -37.41 15.70
N LYS A 19 19.34 -37.44 16.85
CA LYS A 19 17.96 -37.02 16.92
C LYS A 19 17.96 -35.57 16.38
N VAL A 20 17.53 -35.39 15.14
CA VAL A 20 17.25 -34.08 14.58
C VAL A 20 16.25 -33.46 15.56
N SER A 21 16.78 -32.66 16.46
CA SER A 21 16.00 -31.82 17.34
C SER A 21 15.31 -30.84 16.40
N VAL A 22 14.06 -31.16 16.01
CA VAL A 22 13.22 -30.25 15.28
C VAL A 22 13.11 -29.02 16.15
N SER A 23 13.72 -27.93 15.70
CA SER A 23 13.67 -26.64 16.38
C SER A 23 12.20 -26.31 16.70
N PRO A 24 11.87 -25.81 17.90
CA PRO A 24 10.50 -25.39 18.24
C PRO A 24 9.90 -24.44 17.20
N ALA A 25 10.75 -23.64 16.53
CA ALA A 25 10.36 -22.79 15.43
C ALA A 25 9.82 -23.56 14.20
N LYS A 26 10.35 -24.78 13.92
CA LYS A 26 9.83 -25.62 12.84
C LYS A 26 8.47 -26.23 13.16
N ALA A 27 8.22 -26.57 14.43
CA ALA A 27 6.92 -27.07 14.87
C ALA A 27 5.85 -25.95 14.77
N LEU A 28 6.18 -24.72 15.14
CA LEU A 28 5.29 -23.55 15.00
C LEU A 28 4.98 -23.23 13.52
N LEU A 29 5.97 -23.38 12.63
CA LEU A 29 5.79 -23.14 11.19
C LEU A 29 4.98 -24.24 10.49
N SER A 30 4.90 -25.45 11.05
CA SER A 30 4.11 -26.55 10.47
C SER A 30 2.63 -26.52 10.86
N GLU A 31 2.28 -25.78 11.94
CA GLU A 31 0.88 -25.57 12.36
C GLU A 31 0.23 -24.33 11.74
N VAL A 32 1.03 -23.40 11.23
CA VAL A 32 0.50 -22.24 10.50
C VAL A 32 0.15 -22.71 9.10
N SER A 33 -1.13 -22.73 8.80
CA SER A 33 -1.66 -23.09 7.49
C SER A 33 -1.01 -22.21 6.41
N TYR A 34 -0.63 -22.80 5.27
CA TYR A 34 -0.09 -22.07 4.12
C TYR A 34 -1.02 -20.93 3.70
N ASP A 35 -2.34 -21.15 3.80
CA ASP A 35 -3.37 -20.16 3.50
C ASP A 35 -3.25 -18.89 4.38
N THR A 36 -2.92 -19.07 5.68
CA THR A 36 -2.74 -17.91 6.60
C THR A 36 -1.52 -17.06 6.23
N PHE A 37 -0.46 -17.65 5.66
CA PHE A 37 0.70 -16.89 5.19
C PHE A 37 0.42 -16.14 3.88
N VAL A 38 -0.38 -16.73 2.98
CA VAL A 38 -0.77 -16.08 1.73
C VAL A 38 -1.65 -14.87 2.03
N ASP A 39 -2.66 -15.01 2.88
CA ASP A 39 -3.54 -13.92 3.29
C ASP A 39 -2.76 -12.77 3.96
N ALA A 40 -1.79 -13.10 4.84
CA ALA A 40 -0.95 -12.09 5.48
C ALA A 40 0.01 -11.39 4.50
N ALA A 41 0.48 -12.08 3.46
CA ALA A 41 1.33 -11.49 2.44
C ALA A 41 0.53 -10.52 1.54
N ASP A 42 -0.68 -10.91 1.15
CA ASP A 42 -1.59 -10.09 0.34
C ASP A 42 -2.01 -8.80 1.10
N ASP A 43 -2.26 -8.90 2.42
CA ASP A 43 -2.55 -7.75 3.27
C ASP A 43 -1.36 -6.79 3.38
N ILE A 44 -0.13 -7.30 3.49
CA ILE A 44 1.08 -6.47 3.53
C ILE A 44 1.31 -5.79 2.18
N GLU A 45 1.11 -6.50 1.06
CA GLU A 45 1.26 -5.94 -0.28
C GLU A 45 0.28 -4.81 -0.52
N SER A 46 -1.01 -5.01 -0.20
CA SER A 46 -2.05 -3.99 -0.34
C SER A 46 -1.78 -2.75 0.53
N LYS A 47 -1.24 -2.91 1.74
CA LYS A 47 -0.81 -1.80 2.60
C LYS A 47 0.36 -1.02 2.00
N ILE A 48 1.35 -1.71 1.42
CA ILE A 48 2.49 -1.06 0.77
C ILE A 48 2.01 -0.27 -0.45
N GLU A 49 1.14 -0.84 -1.28
CA GLU A 49 0.57 -0.18 -2.44
C GLU A 49 -0.26 1.05 -2.05
N PHE A 50 -1.11 0.95 -1.02
CA PHE A 50 -1.86 2.09 -0.48
C PHE A 50 -0.93 3.23 -0.05
N ILE A 51 0.17 2.92 0.66
CA ILE A 51 1.17 3.91 1.08
C ILE A 51 1.80 4.58 -0.14
N ASN A 52 2.16 3.80 -1.17
CA ASN A 52 2.77 4.31 -2.38
C ASN A 52 1.82 5.25 -3.13
N TYR A 53 0.57 4.85 -3.38
CA TYR A 53 -0.41 5.68 -4.08
C TYR A 53 -0.78 6.94 -3.28
N SER A 54 -0.92 6.82 -1.96
CA SER A 54 -1.15 7.96 -1.08
C SER A 54 0.03 8.96 -1.11
N SER A 55 1.27 8.45 -1.15
CA SER A 55 2.48 9.27 -1.27
C SER A 55 2.52 10.00 -2.62
N GLU A 56 2.14 9.34 -3.72
CA GLU A 56 2.06 9.97 -5.04
C GLU A 56 1.00 11.09 -5.11
N ILE A 57 -0.14 10.92 -4.42
CA ILE A 57 -1.15 11.97 -4.26
C ILE A 57 -0.57 13.14 -3.46
N ASN A 58 0.09 12.89 -2.35
CA ASN A 58 0.70 13.94 -1.54
C ASN A 58 1.80 14.68 -2.29
N ASN A 59 2.62 13.98 -3.08
CA ASN A 59 3.61 14.60 -3.97
C ASN A 59 2.95 15.49 -5.03
N ALA A 60 1.80 15.08 -5.59
CA ALA A 60 1.04 15.92 -6.50
C ALA A 60 0.51 17.19 -5.82
N PHE A 61 0.11 17.11 -4.54
CA PHE A 61 -0.30 18.26 -3.75
C PHE A 61 0.83 19.25 -3.50
N GLN A 62 2.03 18.77 -3.18
CA GLN A 62 3.21 19.60 -2.95
C GLN A 62 3.68 20.28 -4.23
N ASN A 63 3.73 19.53 -5.33
CA ASN A 63 4.16 20.05 -6.63
C ASN A 63 3.12 21.01 -7.26
N SER A 64 1.88 20.98 -6.80
CA SER A 64 0.81 21.89 -7.23
C SER A 64 0.68 23.13 -6.34
N LEU A 65 1.79 23.69 -5.85
CA LEU A 65 1.83 25.04 -5.25
C LEU A 65 1.53 26.14 -6.30
N ILE A 66 1.02 25.73 -7.46
CA ILE A 66 0.66 26.62 -8.56
C ILE A 66 -0.61 27.35 -8.16
N SER A 67 -0.50 28.66 -8.10
CA SER A 67 -1.65 29.55 -8.03
C SER A 67 -2.14 29.80 -9.43
N PHE A 68 -3.35 29.37 -9.72
CA PHE A 68 -4.04 29.67 -10.96
C PHE A 68 -4.51 31.12 -11.00
N SER A 69 -4.61 31.71 -12.17
CA SER A 69 -5.07 33.09 -12.36
C SER A 69 -6.52 33.32 -11.88
N LYS A 70 -7.31 32.26 -11.79
CA LYS A 70 -8.70 32.32 -11.34
C LYS A 70 -8.85 31.86 -9.90
N LYS A 71 -9.30 32.76 -9.02
CA LYS A 71 -9.53 32.50 -7.60
C LYS A 71 -10.45 31.30 -7.36
N GLU A 72 -11.54 31.19 -8.13
CA GLU A 72 -12.49 30.07 -8.01
C GLU A 72 -11.87 28.69 -8.31
N VAL A 73 -10.84 28.64 -9.17
CA VAL A 73 -10.08 27.40 -9.42
C VAL A 73 -9.19 27.06 -8.23
N ASN A 74 -8.52 28.04 -7.65
CA ASN A 74 -7.68 27.84 -6.46
C ASN A 74 -8.50 27.36 -5.26
N GLU A 75 -9.68 27.95 -5.05
CA GLU A 75 -10.61 27.53 -3.98
C GLU A 75 -11.06 26.08 -4.19
N GLU A 76 -11.41 25.71 -5.42
CA GLU A 76 -11.86 24.35 -5.73
C GLU A 76 -10.73 23.32 -5.68
N VAL A 77 -9.49 23.68 -6.07
CA VAL A 77 -8.30 22.83 -5.88
C VAL A 77 -8.06 22.59 -4.39
N SER A 78 -8.22 23.60 -3.56
CA SER A 78 -8.11 23.47 -2.11
C SER A 78 -9.20 22.55 -1.53
N ALA A 79 -10.44 22.69 -2.00
CA ALA A 79 -11.54 21.81 -1.62
C ALA A 79 -11.28 20.35 -2.06
N LEU A 80 -10.77 20.16 -3.29
CA LEU A 80 -10.39 18.82 -3.78
C LEU A 80 -9.30 18.20 -2.90
N LYS A 81 -8.24 18.94 -2.57
CA LYS A 81 -7.17 18.44 -1.69
C LYS A 81 -7.71 18.02 -0.32
N PHE A 82 -8.59 18.82 0.25
CA PHE A 82 -9.21 18.53 1.55
C PHE A 82 -10.04 17.24 1.48
N THR A 83 -10.93 17.09 0.51
CA THR A 83 -11.78 15.90 0.38
C THR A 83 -10.99 14.62 0.12
N ILE A 84 -9.86 14.72 -0.61
CA ILE A 84 -8.97 13.59 -0.83
C ILE A 84 -8.23 13.22 0.46
N SER A 85 -7.80 14.20 1.25
CA SER A 85 -7.18 13.92 2.55
C SER A 85 -8.15 13.22 3.50
N GLU A 86 -9.43 13.63 3.52
CA GLU A 86 -10.49 12.94 4.28
C GLU A 86 -10.70 11.51 3.76
N TYR A 87 -10.68 11.32 2.44
CA TYR A 87 -10.82 10.00 1.82
C TYR A 87 -9.66 9.07 2.23
N LEU A 88 -8.40 9.51 2.07
CA LEU A 88 -7.23 8.72 2.44
C LEU A 88 -7.23 8.36 3.94
N TYR A 89 -7.64 9.31 4.79
CA TYR A 89 -7.78 9.05 6.21
C TYR A 89 -8.88 8.00 6.50
N ALA A 90 -10.04 8.13 5.86
CA ALA A 90 -11.14 7.19 6.05
C ALA A 90 -10.79 5.77 5.57
N VAL A 91 -10.06 5.65 4.45
CA VAL A 91 -9.52 4.37 3.97
C VAL A 91 -8.59 3.76 5.01
N LYS A 92 -7.59 4.52 5.46
CA LYS A 92 -6.61 4.07 6.46
C LYS A 92 -7.26 3.59 7.76
N GLU A 93 -8.31 4.26 8.21
CA GLU A 93 -9.03 3.94 9.46
C GLU A 93 -10.16 2.92 9.25
N HIS A 94 -10.27 2.30 8.08
CA HIS A 94 -11.36 1.37 7.72
C HIS A 94 -12.77 1.95 7.95
N ASN A 95 -12.91 3.27 7.85
CA ASN A 95 -14.18 3.96 8.02
C ASN A 95 -14.96 3.99 6.70
N MET A 96 -15.76 2.96 6.43
CA MET A 96 -16.51 2.82 5.19
C MET A 96 -17.46 3.99 4.92
N VAL A 97 -18.19 4.47 5.95
CA VAL A 97 -19.10 5.61 5.82
C VAL A 97 -18.32 6.91 5.48
N GLY A 98 -17.20 7.12 6.15
CA GLY A 98 -16.31 8.24 5.85
C GLY A 98 -15.72 8.15 4.46
N LYS A 99 -15.30 6.96 4.03
CA LYS A 99 -14.77 6.68 2.69
C LYS A 99 -15.79 7.05 1.60
N GLU A 100 -17.00 6.52 1.67
CA GLU A 100 -18.07 6.80 0.69
C GLU A 100 -18.41 8.28 0.61
N LYS A 101 -18.57 8.94 1.76
CA LYS A 101 -18.87 10.37 1.83
C LYS A 101 -17.77 11.23 1.23
N SER A 102 -16.52 10.97 1.59
CA SER A 102 -15.38 11.75 1.10
C SER A 102 -15.11 11.47 -0.38
N PHE A 103 -15.29 10.25 -0.84
CA PHE A 103 -15.19 9.89 -2.25
C PHE A 103 -16.25 10.62 -3.10
N PHE A 104 -17.49 10.67 -2.64
CA PHE A 104 -18.56 11.45 -3.29
C PHE A 104 -18.20 12.95 -3.40
N ASN A 105 -17.68 13.53 -2.32
CA ASN A 105 -17.24 14.93 -2.31
C ASN A 105 -16.04 15.17 -3.25
N TYR A 106 -15.07 14.23 -3.28
CA TYR A 106 -13.97 14.23 -4.24
C TYR A 106 -14.49 14.28 -5.68
N GLU A 107 -15.40 13.38 -6.06
CA GLU A 107 -15.98 13.36 -7.40
C GLU A 107 -16.67 14.67 -7.77
N LYS A 108 -17.38 15.27 -6.83
CA LYS A 108 -18.06 16.55 -7.02
C LYS A 108 -17.05 17.67 -7.31
N SER A 109 -16.01 17.79 -6.51
CA SER A 109 -14.93 18.77 -6.71
C SER A 109 -14.17 18.52 -8.01
N TYR A 110 -13.86 17.27 -8.33
CA TYR A 110 -13.23 16.88 -9.57
C TYR A 110 -14.04 17.32 -10.79
N LYS A 111 -15.34 17.01 -10.84
CA LYS A 111 -16.26 17.40 -11.92
C LYS A 111 -16.38 18.93 -12.05
N LYS A 112 -16.35 19.66 -10.92
CA LYS A 112 -16.39 21.13 -10.93
C LYS A 112 -15.10 21.71 -11.50
N LEU A 113 -13.92 21.19 -11.14
CA LEU A 113 -12.63 21.60 -11.71
C LEU A 113 -12.56 21.34 -13.22
N GLN A 114 -13.09 20.23 -13.70
CA GLN A 114 -13.17 19.95 -15.14
C GLN A 114 -13.99 21.02 -15.90
N LYS A 115 -15.04 21.55 -15.30
CA LYS A 115 -15.83 22.65 -15.89
C LYS A 115 -15.08 23.99 -15.81
N LEU A 116 -14.43 24.26 -14.69
CA LEU A 116 -13.68 25.51 -14.47
C LEU A 116 -12.42 25.60 -15.34
N LYS A 117 -11.85 24.47 -15.75
CA LYS A 117 -10.66 24.40 -16.59
C LYS A 117 -10.76 25.29 -17.83
N ASN A 118 -11.92 25.36 -18.46
CA ASN A 118 -12.12 26.16 -19.67
C ASN A 118 -11.99 27.68 -19.46
N LYS A 119 -11.94 28.15 -18.20
CA LYS A 119 -11.74 29.58 -17.86
C LYS A 119 -10.27 29.95 -17.70
N LEU A 120 -9.37 28.97 -17.75
CA LEU A 120 -7.93 29.12 -17.62
C LEU A 120 -7.27 29.30 -18.99
N ASN A 121 -6.07 29.87 -19.00
CA ASN A 121 -5.26 29.92 -20.23
C ASN A 121 -4.74 28.49 -20.58
N PRO A 122 -4.24 28.24 -21.80
CA PRO A 122 -3.84 26.90 -22.25
C PRO A 122 -2.77 26.26 -21.38
N GLU A 123 -1.80 27.01 -20.87
CA GLU A 123 -0.75 26.50 -19.99
C GLU A 123 -1.30 26.03 -18.64
N GLU A 124 -2.13 26.88 -18.01
CA GLU A 124 -2.81 26.54 -16.76
C GLU A 124 -3.77 25.35 -16.91
N GLN A 125 -4.45 25.25 -18.09
CA GLN A 125 -5.31 24.09 -18.40
C GLN A 125 -4.51 22.79 -18.42
N ASP A 126 -3.33 22.80 -19.04
CA ASP A 126 -2.46 21.63 -19.11
C ASP A 126 -1.94 21.23 -17.73
N ILE A 127 -1.52 22.21 -16.92
CA ILE A 127 -1.08 21.99 -15.55
C ILE A 127 -2.20 21.37 -14.71
N LEU A 128 -3.40 21.96 -14.74
CA LEU A 128 -4.56 21.44 -14.01
C LEU A 128 -4.94 20.05 -14.49
N ASN A 129 -4.86 19.80 -15.79
CA ASN A 129 -5.19 18.50 -16.37
C ASN A 129 -4.22 17.40 -15.89
N ARG A 130 -2.91 17.67 -15.93
CA ARG A 130 -1.88 16.73 -15.42
C ARG A 130 -2.10 16.42 -13.93
N PHE A 131 -2.39 17.45 -13.14
CA PHE A 131 -2.72 17.30 -11.73
C PHE A 131 -3.95 16.39 -11.53
N LEU A 132 -5.06 16.68 -12.20
CA LEU A 132 -6.30 15.91 -12.08
C LEU A 132 -6.16 14.46 -12.55
N VAL A 133 -5.41 14.23 -13.65
CA VAL A 133 -5.13 12.88 -14.15
C VAL A 133 -4.33 12.08 -13.10
N LYS A 134 -3.27 12.66 -12.55
CA LYS A 134 -2.45 12.00 -11.54
C LYS A 134 -3.27 11.62 -10.31
N ILE A 135 -4.10 12.54 -9.81
CA ILE A 135 -5.00 12.28 -8.68
C ILE A 135 -5.98 11.14 -9.00
N LYS A 136 -6.68 11.24 -10.14
CA LYS A 136 -7.67 10.23 -10.53
C LYS A 136 -7.04 8.83 -10.65
N THR A 137 -5.87 8.73 -11.29
CA THR A 137 -5.17 7.46 -11.44
C THR A 137 -4.87 6.82 -10.09
N ASN A 138 -4.28 7.57 -9.15
CA ASN A 138 -3.93 7.02 -7.84
C ASN A 138 -5.16 6.67 -6.99
N ILE A 139 -6.23 7.49 -7.03
CA ILE A 139 -7.49 7.14 -6.36
C ILE A 139 -8.10 5.85 -6.95
N THR A 140 -8.09 5.69 -8.28
CA THR A 140 -8.59 4.47 -8.93
C THR A 140 -7.77 3.23 -8.52
N LEU A 141 -6.44 3.37 -8.41
CA LEU A 141 -5.57 2.30 -7.95
C LEU A 141 -5.86 1.93 -6.48
N ILE A 142 -6.07 2.91 -5.60
CA ILE A 142 -6.47 2.66 -4.21
C ILE A 142 -7.82 1.92 -4.17
N GLU A 143 -8.81 2.32 -4.97
CA GLU A 143 -10.11 1.64 -5.03
C GLU A 143 -10.03 0.21 -5.62
N SER A 144 -8.97 -0.12 -6.35
CA SER A 144 -8.75 -1.46 -6.90
C SER A 144 -8.06 -2.42 -5.93
N LEU A 145 -7.53 -1.94 -4.82
CA LEU A 145 -6.97 -2.80 -3.78
C LEU A 145 -8.08 -3.62 -3.15
N LYS A 146 -7.91 -4.95 -3.09
CA LYS A 146 -8.96 -5.89 -2.65
C LYS A 146 -9.37 -5.66 -1.20
N ASP A 147 -8.40 -5.38 -0.37
CA ASP A 147 -8.59 -5.08 1.05
C ASP A 147 -7.84 -3.79 1.35
N THR A 148 -8.47 -2.65 1.08
CA THR A 148 -7.95 -1.37 1.50
C THR A 148 -7.77 -1.38 3.01
N PRO A 149 -6.55 -1.13 3.51
CA PRO A 149 -6.20 -1.25 4.93
C PRO A 149 -7.12 -0.43 5.82
#